data_c6202412611779dfd2c7e5776f2770ab
#
_entry.id   c6202412611779dfd2c7e5776f2770ab
#
_cell.length_a   1.000
_cell.length_b   1.000
_cell.length_c   1.000
_cell.angle_alpha   90.00
_cell.angle_beta   90.00
_cell.angle_gamma   90.00
#
_symmetry.space_group_name_H-M   'P 1'
#
loop_
_entity.id
_entity.type
_entity.pdbx_description
1 polymer ?
#
loop_
_entity_poly.entity_id
_entity_poly.type
_entity_poly.pdbx_seq_one_letter_code
_entity_poly.pdbx_strand_id
1 'polypeptide(L)'
;MYKYLKYFLVLVVLSSCTDRDGDTAETFNESLSVTLVTSLNGAGDNGYNDLILSGALKFYQEQENVNLSLVWPHNIEEAESFLASWMEKESDVRELLILGSNDYELMVREKDVELDEQKTILLFESEAIPNVNTIRIQRYGVSYLAGCIVAPEGCATIIAAMPDEPILMDAISGFSDGFNAYYNEDNVEDSYYFSTGLDTIYLANDYTGYAMPDSTYRLVNEINNGFIYPLAGGSNNGIYKSIRDNHFALTMAIGMDADCSAHGKSIPFSVIIRTDKLIEDYLTMWVDGKELPSHSSYGLKDGYTDIVISPYFYDMNMQWKPYYEKENYWEDAYYKYKEEAIEKESEYEER
;
A
#
# COMPACT_ATOMS: atom_id res chain seq x y z
N MET A 1 36.55 -4.02 -17.62
CA MET A 1 37.57 -3.49 -16.69
C MET A 1 36.91 -3.30 -15.36
N TYR A 2 37.08 -4.29 -14.53
CA TYR A 2 36.41 -4.50 -13.25
C TYR A 2 37.35 -4.35 -12.10
N LYS A 3 36.86 -3.89 -11.00
CA LYS A 3 37.25 -4.07 -9.61
C LYS A 3 36.93 -2.79 -8.87
N TYR A 4 35.96 -2.89 -7.95
CA TYR A 4 36.02 -2.31 -6.60
C TYR A 4 34.68 -2.52 -5.93
N LEU A 5 34.47 -3.76 -5.51
CA LEU A 5 33.49 -4.07 -4.49
C LEU A 5 34.25 -4.92 -3.46
N LYS A 6 34.65 -4.32 -2.37
CA LYS A 6 35.03 -4.94 -1.09
C LYS A 6 35.75 -3.91 -0.25
N TYR A 7 35.08 -3.43 0.77
CA TYR A 7 35.72 -3.14 2.08
C TYR A 7 34.59 -2.75 3.04
N PHE A 8 34.05 -3.79 3.65
CA PHE A 8 33.34 -3.66 4.90
C PHE A 8 34.45 -3.48 5.97
N LEU A 9 34.62 -2.27 6.45
CA LEU A 9 35.65 -1.99 7.45
C LEU A 9 34.98 -2.02 8.83
N VAL A 10 35.21 -3.10 9.56
CA VAL A 10 34.93 -3.15 11.00
C VAL A 10 35.97 -2.29 11.69
N LEU A 11 35.57 -1.15 12.19
CA LEU A 11 36.42 -0.28 13.00
C LEU A 11 36.20 -0.64 14.48
N VAL A 12 37.11 -1.39 15.07
CA VAL A 12 37.21 -1.55 16.52
C VAL A 12 37.97 -0.33 17.05
N VAL A 13 37.25 0.56 17.74
CA VAL A 13 37.88 1.69 18.45
C VAL A 13 38.21 1.25 19.86
N LEU A 14 39.49 1.14 20.15
CA LEU A 14 40.01 1.03 21.52
C LEU A 14 39.94 2.41 22.16
N SER A 15 39.07 2.58 23.13
CA SER A 15 38.99 3.79 23.94
C SER A 15 40.11 3.77 25.02
N SER A 16 40.98 4.76 24.97
CA SER A 16 41.87 5.07 26.10
C SER A 16 41.14 6.02 27.06
N CYS A 17 41.08 5.62 28.32
CA CYS A 17 40.63 6.46 29.42
C CYS A 17 41.54 7.67 29.59
N THR A 18 40.97 8.85 29.67
CA THR A 18 41.55 10.01 30.33
C THR A 18 40.50 10.60 31.25
N ASP A 19 40.75 10.52 32.55
CA ASP A 19 39.98 11.19 33.57
C ASP A 19 39.92 12.71 33.32
N ARG A 20 38.70 13.26 33.22
CA ARG A 20 38.43 14.66 33.48
C ARG A 20 37.12 14.75 34.25
N ASP A 21 37.27 15.13 35.53
CA ASP A 21 36.16 15.57 36.35
C ASP A 21 35.46 16.78 35.68
N GLY A 22 34.21 16.59 35.34
CA GLY A 22 33.30 17.63 34.92
C GLY A 22 31.92 17.01 34.95
N ASP A 23 31.06 17.43 35.88
CA ASP A 23 29.64 17.11 35.95
C ASP A 23 28.95 17.52 34.66
N THR A 24 29.05 16.71 33.65
CA THR A 24 28.09 16.67 32.55
C THR A 24 27.06 15.62 32.94
N ALA A 25 25.84 16.04 33.23
CA ALA A 25 24.71 15.14 33.24
C ALA A 25 24.74 14.36 31.91
N GLU A 26 25.19 13.09 31.98
CA GLU A 26 24.96 12.17 30.88
C GLU A 26 23.45 12.09 30.71
N THR A 27 22.93 12.79 29.73
CA THR A 27 21.63 12.45 29.18
C THR A 27 21.81 11.04 28.60
N PHE A 28 21.42 10.03 29.37
CA PHE A 28 21.18 8.71 28.84
C PHE A 28 20.08 8.88 27.80
N ASN A 29 20.47 8.97 26.54
CA ASN A 29 19.53 8.81 25.46
C ASN A 29 19.05 7.36 25.56
N GLU A 30 17.83 7.17 26.07
CA GLU A 30 17.18 5.87 26.09
C GLU A 30 17.16 5.35 24.66
N SER A 31 17.81 4.22 24.43
CA SER A 31 17.76 3.58 23.12
C SER A 31 16.34 3.04 22.91
N LEU A 32 15.70 3.43 21.83
CA LEU A 32 14.38 2.96 21.44
C LEU A 32 14.51 1.74 20.53
N SER A 33 13.60 0.78 20.64
CA SER A 33 13.61 -0.43 19.81
C SER A 33 12.33 -0.52 18.99
N VAL A 34 12.47 -0.59 17.67
CA VAL A 34 11.40 -0.81 16.72
C VAL A 34 11.60 -2.14 16.02
N THR A 35 10.56 -2.95 15.97
CA THR A 35 10.56 -4.17 15.18
C THR A 35 9.43 -4.09 14.15
N LEU A 36 9.77 -4.17 12.87
CA LEU A 36 8.80 -4.27 11.77
C LEU A 36 8.70 -5.73 11.33
N VAL A 37 7.50 -6.29 11.44
CA VAL A 37 7.12 -7.59 10.89
C VAL A 37 6.42 -7.34 9.57
N THR A 38 6.99 -7.78 8.47
CA THR A 38 6.41 -7.62 7.12
C THR A 38 5.26 -8.60 6.91
N SER A 39 4.45 -8.39 5.87
CA SER A 39 3.43 -9.36 5.51
C SER A 39 4.04 -10.73 5.17
N LEU A 40 3.25 -11.79 5.19
CA LEU A 40 3.68 -13.15 4.82
C LEU A 40 4.20 -13.25 3.39
N ASN A 41 3.80 -12.34 2.51
CA ASN A 41 4.30 -12.25 1.13
C ASN A 41 5.69 -11.57 1.04
N GLY A 42 6.14 -10.92 2.11
CA GLY A 42 7.44 -10.27 2.19
C GLY A 42 7.58 -9.04 1.28
N ALA A 43 8.83 -8.57 1.16
CA ALA A 43 9.20 -7.47 0.26
C ALA A 43 9.37 -7.95 -1.19
N GLY A 44 9.34 -7.00 -2.14
CA GLY A 44 9.53 -7.26 -3.57
C GLY A 44 8.23 -7.26 -4.37
N ASP A 45 7.14 -6.75 -3.80
CA ASP A 45 5.87 -6.57 -4.49
C ASP A 45 5.83 -5.32 -5.38
N ASN A 46 6.83 -4.43 -5.26
CA ASN A 46 6.87 -3.09 -5.86
C ASN A 46 5.66 -2.22 -5.48
N GLY A 47 5.04 -2.50 -4.35
CA GLY A 47 3.82 -1.86 -3.87
C GLY A 47 3.82 -1.71 -2.36
N TYR A 48 2.76 -2.19 -1.73
CA TYR A 48 2.45 -2.00 -0.32
C TYR A 48 3.59 -2.35 0.64
N ASN A 49 4.16 -3.57 0.51
CA ASN A 49 5.22 -4.04 1.42
C ASN A 49 6.53 -3.28 1.23
N ASP A 50 6.89 -2.97 -0.01
CA ASP A 50 8.10 -2.20 -0.30
C ASP A 50 7.97 -0.75 0.18
N LEU A 51 6.78 -0.16 0.13
CA LEU A 51 6.52 1.18 0.64
C LEU A 51 6.64 1.25 2.17
N ILE A 52 6.01 0.32 2.91
CA ILE A 52 6.10 0.32 4.39
C ILE A 52 7.55 0.10 4.85
N LEU A 53 8.28 -0.80 4.18
CA LEU A 53 9.70 -1.02 4.45
C LEU A 53 10.55 0.22 4.13
N SER A 54 10.28 0.87 3.00
CA SER A 54 10.98 2.09 2.58
C SER A 54 10.79 3.23 3.58
N GLY A 55 9.55 3.45 4.05
CA GLY A 55 9.26 4.48 5.06
C GLY A 55 9.98 4.20 6.38
N ALA A 56 9.95 2.94 6.86
CA ALA A 56 10.65 2.56 8.08
C ALA A 56 12.17 2.73 7.97
N LEU A 57 12.77 2.33 6.84
CA LEU A 57 14.20 2.47 6.60
C LEU A 57 14.63 3.94 6.47
N LYS A 58 13.83 4.75 5.80
CA LYS A 58 14.08 6.18 5.66
C LYS A 58 14.06 6.86 7.03
N PHE A 59 13.02 6.59 7.84
CA PHE A 59 12.93 7.09 9.20
C PHE A 59 14.16 6.69 10.03
N TYR A 60 14.55 5.41 10.00
CA TYR A 60 15.70 4.91 10.74
C TYR A 60 17.01 5.62 10.37
N GLN A 61 17.21 5.96 9.09
CA GLN A 61 18.42 6.66 8.64
C GLN A 61 18.55 8.09 9.21
N GLU A 62 17.44 8.68 9.63
CA GLU A 62 17.37 10.03 10.21
C GLU A 62 17.44 10.04 11.75
N GLN A 63 17.48 8.84 12.40
CA GLN A 63 17.45 8.67 13.86
C GLN A 63 18.74 8.07 14.38
N GLU A 64 19.33 8.69 15.43
CA GLU A 64 20.55 8.21 16.06
C GLU A 64 20.31 7.20 17.20
N ASN A 65 19.11 7.23 17.81
CA ASN A 65 18.80 6.51 19.07
C ASN A 65 17.75 5.40 18.90
N VAL A 66 17.45 5.02 17.67
CA VAL A 66 16.46 3.97 17.35
C VAL A 66 17.16 2.75 16.79
N ASN A 67 16.86 1.59 17.34
CA ASN A 67 17.27 0.30 16.77
C ASN A 67 16.10 -0.25 15.95
N LEU A 68 16.30 -0.48 14.66
CA LEU A 68 15.31 -1.10 13.78
C LEU A 68 15.66 -2.56 13.51
N SER A 69 14.73 -3.45 13.83
CA SER A 69 14.77 -4.87 13.48
C SER A 69 13.69 -5.19 12.45
N LEU A 70 14.02 -6.07 11.51
CA LEU A 70 13.09 -6.53 10.48
C LEU A 70 12.86 -8.02 10.64
N VAL A 71 11.60 -8.45 10.59
CA VAL A 71 11.18 -9.85 10.73
C VAL A 71 10.34 -10.24 9.52
N TRP A 72 10.66 -11.36 8.89
CA TRP A 72 9.97 -11.93 7.73
C TRP A 72 9.47 -13.34 8.08
N PRO A 73 8.27 -13.47 8.66
CA PRO A 73 7.70 -14.79 8.94
C PRO A 73 7.32 -15.49 7.62
N HIS A 74 7.55 -16.78 7.54
CA HIS A 74 7.16 -17.58 6.37
C HIS A 74 5.71 -18.08 6.44
N ASN A 75 5.11 -18.02 7.61
CA ASN A 75 3.74 -18.46 7.89
C ASN A 75 3.24 -17.81 9.18
N ILE A 76 1.94 -18.01 9.46
CA ILE A 76 1.29 -17.41 10.63
C ILE A 76 1.80 -18.00 11.95
N GLU A 77 2.19 -19.28 11.97
CA GLU A 77 2.70 -19.95 13.16
C GLU A 77 4.06 -19.37 13.61
N GLU A 78 4.92 -19.00 12.66
CA GLU A 78 6.16 -18.29 12.96
C GLU A 78 5.89 -16.90 13.51
N ALA A 79 4.94 -16.16 12.93
CA ALA A 79 4.53 -14.84 13.41
C ALA A 79 3.93 -14.92 14.83
N GLU A 80 3.10 -15.92 15.10
CA GLU A 80 2.53 -16.17 16.44
C GLU A 80 3.61 -16.46 17.48
N SER A 81 4.55 -17.33 17.14
CA SER A 81 5.68 -17.70 18.02
C SER A 81 6.56 -16.48 18.30
N PHE A 82 6.79 -15.66 17.29
CA PHE A 82 7.54 -14.42 17.44
C PHE A 82 6.78 -13.43 18.35
N LEU A 83 5.49 -13.18 18.11
CA LEU A 83 4.68 -12.28 18.91
C LEU A 83 4.65 -12.71 20.38
N ALA A 84 4.40 -14.00 20.65
CA ALA A 84 4.39 -14.55 22.01
C ALA A 84 5.72 -14.31 22.74
N SER A 85 6.84 -14.63 22.07
CA SER A 85 8.18 -14.42 22.63
C SER A 85 8.50 -12.95 22.86
N TRP A 86 8.03 -12.06 21.97
CA TRP A 86 8.20 -10.62 22.11
C TRP A 86 7.38 -10.07 23.28
N MET A 87 6.15 -10.55 23.47
CA MET A 87 5.29 -10.12 24.59
C MET A 87 5.84 -10.58 25.96
N GLU A 88 6.37 -11.80 26.05
CA GLU A 88 6.90 -12.38 27.29
C GLU A 88 8.24 -11.80 27.73
N LYS A 89 9.03 -11.28 26.78
CA LYS A 89 10.36 -10.75 27.06
C LYS A 89 10.26 -9.44 27.86
N GLU A 90 10.90 -9.37 29.04
CA GLU A 90 11.08 -8.10 29.75
C GLU A 90 11.97 -7.15 28.97
N SER A 91 11.66 -5.85 29.02
CA SER A 91 12.44 -4.81 28.35
C SER A 91 12.67 -3.61 29.26
N ASP A 92 13.91 -3.16 29.30
CA ASP A 92 14.32 -1.94 30.02
C ASP A 92 14.23 -0.69 29.10
N VAL A 93 13.86 -0.85 27.83
CA VAL A 93 13.72 0.21 26.84
C VAL A 93 12.32 0.21 26.23
N ARG A 94 11.89 1.35 25.74
CA ARG A 94 10.62 1.40 24.98
C ARG A 94 10.73 0.60 23.69
N GLU A 95 9.76 -0.30 23.48
CA GLU A 95 9.68 -1.17 22.31
C GLU A 95 8.37 -0.95 21.53
N LEU A 96 8.51 -0.79 20.22
CA LEU A 96 7.39 -0.77 19.28
C LEU A 96 7.46 -1.97 18.36
N LEU A 97 6.43 -2.80 18.38
CA LEU A 97 6.23 -3.86 17.40
C LEU A 97 5.22 -3.37 16.35
N ILE A 98 5.64 -3.33 15.10
CA ILE A 98 4.80 -2.99 13.97
C ILE A 98 4.49 -4.27 13.21
N LEU A 99 3.21 -4.62 13.15
CA LEU A 99 2.67 -5.69 12.34
C LEU A 99 2.16 -5.06 11.04
N GLY A 100 2.90 -5.20 9.96
CA GLY A 100 2.77 -4.40 8.74
C GLY A 100 1.67 -4.87 7.78
N SER A 101 0.75 -5.74 8.20
CA SER A 101 -0.28 -6.30 7.33
C SER A 101 -1.47 -6.83 8.12
N ASN A 102 -2.65 -6.86 7.47
CA ASN A 102 -3.85 -7.54 7.97
C ASN A 102 -3.69 -9.06 8.11
N ASP A 103 -2.66 -9.67 7.54
CA ASP A 103 -2.32 -11.10 7.74
C ASP A 103 -2.34 -11.48 9.22
N TYR A 104 -2.05 -10.51 10.10
CA TYR A 104 -1.90 -10.71 11.54
C TYR A 104 -3.14 -10.35 12.35
N GLU A 105 -4.19 -9.81 11.74
CA GLU A 105 -5.37 -9.31 12.46
C GLU A 105 -6.05 -10.40 13.27
N LEU A 106 -6.35 -11.55 12.65
CA LEU A 106 -7.01 -12.67 13.32
C LEU A 106 -6.15 -13.22 14.46
N MET A 107 -4.85 -13.39 14.21
CA MET A 107 -3.89 -13.83 15.21
C MET A 107 -3.88 -12.91 16.44
N VAL A 108 -3.89 -11.60 16.24
CA VAL A 108 -3.88 -10.62 17.33
C VAL A 108 -5.23 -10.57 18.06
N ARG A 109 -6.36 -10.67 17.33
CA ARG A 109 -7.72 -10.70 17.92
C ARG A 109 -7.98 -11.90 18.82
N GLU A 110 -7.41 -13.05 18.48
CA GLU A 110 -7.57 -14.28 19.25
C GLU A 110 -6.70 -14.32 20.50
N LYS A 111 -5.76 -13.40 20.64
CA LYS A 111 -4.89 -13.28 21.82
C LYS A 111 -5.45 -12.26 22.82
N ASP A 112 -5.35 -12.59 24.08
CA ASP A 112 -5.54 -11.60 25.16
C ASP A 112 -4.24 -10.81 25.28
N VAL A 113 -4.19 -9.65 24.60
CA VAL A 113 -2.98 -8.83 24.53
C VAL A 113 -2.84 -8.04 25.82
N GLU A 114 -1.95 -8.48 26.69
CA GLU A 114 -1.48 -7.74 27.86
C GLU A 114 -0.03 -7.30 27.62
N LEU A 115 0.21 -6.01 27.66
CA LEU A 115 1.53 -5.42 27.40
C LEU A 115 2.10 -4.77 28.67
N ASP A 116 3.41 -4.87 28.79
CA ASP A 116 4.21 -4.03 29.69
C ASP A 116 4.11 -2.56 29.29
N GLU A 117 4.25 -1.64 30.24
CA GLU A 117 4.22 -0.17 30.01
C GLU A 117 5.26 0.30 28.96
N GLN A 118 6.35 -0.45 28.77
CA GLN A 118 7.38 -0.15 27.80
C GLN A 118 7.04 -0.62 26.37
N LYS A 119 6.00 -1.43 26.19
CA LYS A 119 5.67 -2.07 24.94
C LYS A 119 4.45 -1.48 24.26
N THR A 120 4.54 -1.34 22.96
CA THR A 120 3.46 -0.87 22.09
C THR A 120 3.35 -1.78 20.87
N ILE A 121 2.13 -2.16 20.49
CA ILE A 121 1.87 -2.84 19.21
C ILE A 121 1.12 -1.89 18.31
N LEU A 122 1.58 -1.77 17.07
CA LEU A 122 0.90 -1.08 15.98
C LEU A 122 0.59 -2.09 14.86
N LEU A 123 -0.69 -2.28 14.56
CA LEU A 123 -1.14 -3.18 13.51
C LEU A 123 -1.73 -2.38 12.34
N PHE A 124 -1.19 -2.61 11.16
CA PHE A 124 -1.69 -2.03 9.91
C PHE A 124 -2.84 -2.85 9.34
N GLU A 125 -3.75 -2.17 8.65
CA GLU A 125 -4.88 -2.75 7.91
C GLU A 125 -5.84 -3.55 8.80
N SER A 126 -6.16 -3.00 9.95
CA SER A 126 -7.04 -3.65 10.93
C SER A 126 -8.07 -2.69 11.48
N GLU A 127 -9.23 -3.23 11.82
CA GLU A 127 -10.21 -2.59 12.67
C GLU A 127 -9.71 -2.52 14.12
N ALA A 128 -10.40 -1.74 14.96
CA ALA A 128 -10.03 -1.58 16.36
C ALA A 128 -9.89 -2.92 17.11
N ILE A 129 -8.79 -3.08 17.83
CA ILE A 129 -8.52 -4.21 18.72
C ILE A 129 -8.13 -3.65 20.10
N PRO A 130 -8.69 -4.19 21.20
CA PRO A 130 -8.33 -3.78 22.56
C PRO A 130 -6.82 -3.92 22.82
N ASN A 131 -6.22 -2.93 23.48
CA ASN A 131 -4.80 -2.89 23.85
C ASN A 131 -3.80 -2.91 22.68
N VAL A 132 -4.26 -2.68 21.45
CA VAL A 132 -3.44 -2.61 20.24
C VAL A 132 -3.77 -1.31 19.50
N ASN A 133 -2.74 -0.60 19.07
CA ASN A 133 -2.93 0.54 18.18
C ASN A 133 -3.13 0.02 16.75
N THR A 134 -4.19 0.44 16.10
CA THR A 134 -4.55 -0.07 14.77
C THR A 134 -4.71 1.04 13.76
N ILE A 135 -4.35 0.76 12.51
CA ILE A 135 -4.54 1.63 11.36
C ILE A 135 -5.37 0.90 10.31
N ARG A 136 -6.45 1.53 9.86
CA ARG A 136 -7.19 1.16 8.65
C ARG A 136 -6.87 2.13 7.53
N ILE A 137 -6.57 1.65 6.34
CA ILE A 137 -6.45 2.49 5.15
C ILE A 137 -7.68 2.26 4.27
N GLN A 138 -8.47 3.31 4.11
CA GLN A 138 -9.70 3.27 3.32
C GLN A 138 -9.36 3.23 1.83
N ARG A 139 -9.97 2.29 1.13
CA ARG A 139 -9.76 2.10 -0.31
C ARG A 139 -10.98 2.40 -1.13
N TYR A 140 -12.15 2.54 -0.49
CA TYR A 140 -13.40 2.76 -1.21
C TYR A 140 -13.35 4.07 -2.02
N GLY A 141 -13.00 5.21 -1.41
CA GLY A 141 -13.03 6.52 -2.07
C GLY A 141 -12.09 6.64 -3.25
N VAL A 142 -10.83 6.23 -3.07
CA VAL A 142 -9.84 6.29 -4.16
C VAL A 142 -10.19 5.33 -5.30
N SER A 143 -10.80 4.17 -4.98
CA SER A 143 -11.27 3.22 -5.97
C SER A 143 -12.52 3.73 -6.70
N TYR A 144 -13.45 4.39 -5.99
CA TYR A 144 -14.59 5.09 -6.58
C TYR A 144 -14.12 6.12 -7.62
N LEU A 145 -13.14 6.95 -7.21
CA LEU A 145 -12.54 7.94 -8.11
C LEU A 145 -11.93 7.28 -9.36
N ALA A 146 -11.19 6.19 -9.19
CA ALA A 146 -10.61 5.43 -10.30
C ALA A 146 -11.70 4.86 -11.23
N GLY A 147 -12.79 4.34 -10.68
CA GLY A 147 -13.95 3.86 -11.41
C GLY A 147 -14.59 4.94 -12.27
N CYS A 148 -14.85 6.12 -11.70
CA CYS A 148 -15.40 7.29 -12.43
C CYS A 148 -14.49 7.73 -13.58
N ILE A 149 -13.18 7.72 -13.38
CA ILE A 149 -12.19 8.11 -14.39
C ILE A 149 -12.20 7.13 -15.58
N VAL A 150 -12.35 5.83 -15.30
CA VAL A 150 -12.27 4.75 -16.31
C VAL A 150 -13.60 4.52 -17.02
N ALA A 151 -14.73 4.83 -16.39
CA ALA A 151 -16.06 4.50 -16.89
C ALA A 151 -16.33 4.92 -18.37
N PRO A 152 -15.87 6.09 -18.87
CA PRO A 152 -16.06 6.48 -20.27
C PRO A 152 -15.46 5.52 -21.29
N GLU A 153 -14.50 4.67 -20.89
CA GLU A 153 -13.90 3.64 -21.76
C GLU A 153 -14.84 2.46 -22.00
N GLY A 154 -15.91 2.33 -21.25
CA GLY A 154 -16.99 1.37 -21.46
C GLY A 154 -16.72 -0.04 -20.93
N CYS A 155 -15.46 -0.46 -20.70
CA CYS A 155 -15.18 -1.77 -20.15
C CYS A 155 -13.96 -1.77 -19.22
N ALA A 156 -14.09 -2.53 -18.13
CA ALA A 156 -13.01 -2.75 -17.17
C ALA A 156 -13.07 -4.17 -16.60
N THR A 157 -11.92 -4.68 -16.18
CA THR A 157 -11.79 -5.96 -15.48
C THR A 157 -11.03 -5.74 -14.17
N ILE A 158 -11.65 -6.08 -13.06
CA ILE A 158 -10.97 -6.13 -11.78
C ILE A 158 -10.27 -7.48 -11.67
N ILE A 159 -8.97 -7.49 -11.40
CA ILE A 159 -8.23 -8.71 -11.09
C ILE A 159 -7.84 -8.65 -9.63
N ALA A 160 -8.51 -9.44 -8.78
CA ALA A 160 -8.30 -9.48 -7.34
C ALA A 160 -7.59 -10.77 -6.92
N ALA A 161 -6.81 -10.70 -5.84
CA ALA A 161 -6.07 -11.85 -5.32
C ALA A 161 -7.01 -12.97 -4.89
N MET A 162 -8.02 -12.64 -4.07
CA MET A 162 -8.95 -13.59 -3.49
C MET A 162 -10.32 -12.96 -3.22
N PRO A 163 -11.39 -13.74 -3.09
CA PRO A 163 -12.70 -13.25 -2.65
C PRO A 163 -12.70 -13.01 -1.12
N ASP A 164 -13.73 -12.29 -0.67
CA ASP A 164 -14.11 -12.11 0.75
C ASP A 164 -13.03 -11.45 1.65
N GLU A 165 -11.97 -10.91 1.07
CA GLU A 165 -10.99 -10.12 1.80
C GLU A 165 -11.52 -8.70 1.98
N PRO A 166 -11.73 -8.19 3.21
CA PRO A 166 -12.40 -6.91 3.46
C PRO A 166 -11.75 -5.73 2.72
N ILE A 167 -10.43 -5.67 2.70
CA ILE A 167 -9.67 -4.60 2.04
C ILE A 167 -9.91 -4.61 0.52
N LEU A 168 -9.94 -5.81 -0.09
CA LEU A 168 -10.22 -5.95 -1.51
C LEU A 168 -11.69 -5.64 -1.82
N MET A 169 -12.60 -6.04 -0.93
CA MET A 169 -14.04 -5.78 -1.10
C MET A 169 -14.37 -4.29 -1.05
N ASP A 170 -13.71 -3.51 -0.19
CA ASP A 170 -13.83 -2.05 -0.18
C ASP A 170 -13.39 -1.44 -1.52
N ALA A 171 -12.23 -1.88 -2.05
CA ALA A 171 -11.73 -1.40 -3.32
C ALA A 171 -12.60 -1.84 -4.51
N ILE A 172 -13.07 -3.08 -4.53
CA ILE A 172 -13.97 -3.61 -5.56
C ILE A 172 -15.30 -2.85 -5.56
N SER A 173 -15.87 -2.63 -4.36
CA SER A 173 -17.14 -1.91 -4.20
C SER A 173 -17.00 -0.46 -4.66
N GLY A 174 -15.96 0.24 -4.20
CA GLY A 174 -15.69 1.61 -4.60
C GLY A 174 -15.53 1.74 -6.11
N PHE A 175 -14.68 0.93 -6.73
CA PHE A 175 -14.46 0.96 -8.16
C PHE A 175 -15.75 0.66 -8.96
N SER A 176 -16.50 -0.34 -8.52
CA SER A 176 -17.76 -0.72 -9.17
C SER A 176 -18.81 0.39 -9.08
N ASP A 177 -18.96 1.00 -7.90
CA ASP A 177 -19.89 2.10 -7.68
C ASP A 177 -19.51 3.33 -8.53
N GLY A 178 -18.24 3.71 -8.56
CA GLY A 178 -17.75 4.81 -9.38
C GLY A 178 -17.88 4.55 -10.88
N PHE A 179 -17.57 3.34 -11.34
CA PHE A 179 -17.75 2.95 -12.72
C PHE A 179 -19.21 3.02 -13.14
N ASN A 180 -20.13 2.53 -12.31
CA ASN A 180 -21.57 2.53 -12.59
C ASN A 180 -22.23 3.91 -12.44
N ALA A 181 -21.72 4.78 -11.55
CA ALA A 181 -22.23 6.13 -11.34
C ALA A 181 -22.24 6.94 -12.64
N TYR A 182 -21.18 6.84 -13.44
CA TYR A 182 -21.05 7.50 -14.73
C TYR A 182 -22.22 7.19 -15.69
N TYR A 183 -22.70 5.95 -15.74
CA TYR A 183 -23.77 5.52 -16.62
C TYR A 183 -25.18 5.90 -16.11
N ASN A 184 -25.29 6.21 -14.81
CA ASN A 184 -26.55 6.67 -14.22
C ASN A 184 -26.80 8.18 -14.42
N GLU A 185 -25.78 8.95 -14.79
CA GLU A 185 -25.82 10.41 -14.98
C GLU A 185 -26.18 10.82 -16.41
N ASP A 186 -27.17 10.27 -17.09
CA ASP A 186 -27.63 10.67 -18.45
C ASP A 186 -26.52 10.76 -19.53
N ASN A 187 -25.30 10.28 -19.22
CA ASN A 187 -24.16 10.33 -20.13
C ASN A 187 -24.18 9.22 -21.21
N VAL A 188 -25.27 8.47 -21.30
CA VAL A 188 -25.41 7.26 -22.14
C VAL A 188 -25.43 7.54 -23.63
N GLU A 189 -25.69 8.80 -24.07
CA GLU A 189 -25.79 9.12 -25.49
C GLU A 189 -24.44 9.04 -26.25
N ASP A 190 -23.32 9.10 -25.57
CA ASP A 190 -21.99 9.09 -26.19
C ASP A 190 -21.28 7.73 -26.22
N SER A 191 -21.85 6.68 -25.64
CA SER A 191 -21.24 5.34 -25.62
C SER A 191 -21.50 4.55 -26.89
N TYR A 192 -20.89 4.94 -27.99
CA TYR A 192 -21.27 4.45 -29.33
C TYR A 192 -20.71 3.07 -29.73
N TYR A 193 -19.78 2.41 -29.01
CA TYR A 193 -19.03 1.32 -29.65
C TYR A 193 -18.73 0.03 -28.87
N PHE A 194 -19.01 -0.09 -27.59
CA PHE A 194 -18.66 -1.33 -26.86
C PHE A 194 -19.76 -1.76 -25.89
N SER A 195 -19.90 -3.06 -25.71
CA SER A 195 -20.70 -3.61 -24.61
C SER A 195 -20.10 -3.09 -23.30
N THR A 196 -20.82 -2.21 -22.62
CA THR A 196 -20.44 -1.77 -21.27
C THR A 196 -20.40 -2.99 -20.37
N GLY A 197 -19.24 -3.22 -19.72
CA GLY A 197 -19.05 -4.37 -18.86
C GLY A 197 -17.97 -4.13 -17.81
N LEU A 198 -18.30 -4.51 -16.60
CA LEU A 198 -17.38 -4.61 -15.50
C LEU A 198 -17.36 -6.05 -15.00
N ASP A 199 -16.21 -6.70 -15.10
CA ASP A 199 -16.02 -8.06 -14.66
C ASP A 199 -15.01 -8.10 -13.48
N THR A 200 -15.19 -9.09 -12.59
CA THR A 200 -14.20 -9.35 -11.51
C THR A 200 -13.69 -10.78 -11.62
N ILE A 201 -12.37 -10.92 -11.61
CA ILE A 201 -11.67 -12.20 -11.67
C ILE A 201 -10.85 -12.35 -10.38
N TYR A 202 -11.05 -13.46 -9.66
CA TYR A 202 -10.25 -13.82 -8.50
C TYR A 202 -9.17 -14.83 -8.91
N LEU A 203 -7.92 -14.59 -8.49
CA LEU A 203 -6.78 -15.43 -8.86
C LEU A 203 -6.75 -16.75 -8.07
N ALA A 204 -7.13 -16.71 -6.81
CA ALA A 204 -7.20 -17.85 -5.90
C ALA A 204 -8.36 -17.67 -4.91
N ASN A 205 -8.56 -18.66 -4.03
CA ASN A 205 -9.51 -18.59 -2.92
C ASN A 205 -8.83 -18.28 -1.58
N ASP A 206 -7.54 -17.97 -1.60
CA ASP A 206 -6.70 -17.71 -0.44
C ASP A 206 -5.56 -16.74 -0.77
N TYR A 207 -4.71 -16.45 0.20
CA TYR A 207 -3.58 -15.52 0.07
C TYR A 207 -2.56 -15.86 -1.02
N THR A 208 -2.58 -17.08 -1.60
CA THR A 208 -1.71 -17.44 -2.72
C THR A 208 -1.97 -16.56 -3.95
N GLY A 209 -3.17 -15.98 -4.07
CA GLY A 209 -3.52 -15.04 -5.13
C GLY A 209 -2.62 -13.80 -5.20
N TYR A 210 -1.99 -13.42 -4.09
CA TYR A 210 -1.04 -12.29 -4.06
C TYR A 210 0.34 -12.61 -4.66
N ALA A 211 0.64 -13.87 -4.95
CA ALA A 211 1.96 -14.33 -5.39
C ALA A 211 1.92 -15.14 -6.71
N MET A 212 1.04 -14.78 -7.66
CA MET A 212 0.82 -15.48 -8.93
C MET A 212 1.16 -14.64 -10.19
N PRO A 213 2.35 -13.99 -10.29
CA PRO A 213 2.64 -13.08 -11.40
C PRO A 213 2.64 -13.79 -12.78
N ASP A 214 3.02 -15.06 -12.85
CA ASP A 214 2.99 -15.81 -14.11
C ASP A 214 1.56 -16.13 -14.58
N SER A 215 0.63 -16.31 -13.64
CA SER A 215 -0.79 -16.54 -13.93
C SER A 215 -1.44 -15.26 -14.44
N THR A 216 -1.19 -14.13 -13.79
CA THR A 216 -1.73 -12.82 -14.22
C THR A 216 -1.15 -12.39 -15.55
N TYR A 217 0.15 -12.67 -15.82
CA TYR A 217 0.76 -12.43 -17.13
C TYR A 217 0.01 -13.13 -18.27
N ARG A 218 -0.39 -14.41 -18.06
CA ARG A 218 -1.15 -15.17 -19.06
C ARG A 218 -2.59 -14.66 -19.18
N LEU A 219 -3.24 -14.41 -18.05
CA LEU A 219 -4.62 -13.93 -17.99
C LEU A 219 -4.82 -12.62 -18.77
N VAL A 220 -3.90 -11.66 -18.64
CA VAL A 220 -3.95 -10.39 -19.37
C VAL A 220 -3.95 -10.57 -20.87
N ASN A 221 -3.27 -11.60 -21.40
CA ASN A 221 -3.26 -11.89 -22.83
C ASN A 221 -4.62 -12.38 -23.36
N GLU A 222 -5.54 -12.80 -22.48
CA GLU A 222 -6.90 -13.22 -22.83
C GLU A 222 -7.87 -12.02 -22.78
N ILE A 223 -7.49 -10.93 -22.12
CA ILE A 223 -8.26 -9.67 -22.04
C ILE A 223 -7.90 -8.81 -23.25
N ASN A 224 -8.85 -8.65 -24.18
CA ASN A 224 -8.56 -8.07 -25.49
C ASN A 224 -8.65 -6.54 -25.55
N ASN A 225 -9.36 -5.91 -24.61
CA ASN A 225 -9.52 -4.44 -24.54
C ASN A 225 -10.01 -3.99 -23.17
N GLY A 226 -9.93 -2.67 -22.94
CA GLY A 226 -10.43 -2.04 -21.71
C GLY A 226 -9.35 -1.85 -20.63
N PHE A 227 -9.82 -1.49 -19.45
CA PHE A 227 -8.97 -1.26 -18.30
C PHE A 227 -8.88 -2.48 -17.41
N ILE A 228 -7.70 -2.70 -16.84
CA ILE A 228 -7.50 -3.64 -15.74
C ILE A 228 -7.29 -2.85 -14.46
N TYR A 229 -8.12 -3.14 -13.45
CA TYR A 229 -7.93 -2.67 -12.08
C TYR A 229 -7.29 -3.79 -11.25
N PRO A 230 -5.98 -3.73 -10.96
CA PRO A 230 -5.24 -4.83 -10.36
C PRO A 230 -5.23 -4.72 -8.84
N LEU A 231 -5.91 -5.65 -8.16
CA LEU A 231 -6.02 -5.74 -6.70
C LEU A 231 -5.37 -7.05 -6.18
N ALA A 232 -4.13 -7.31 -6.59
CA ALA A 232 -3.51 -8.61 -6.34
C ALA A 232 -2.04 -8.54 -5.89
N GLY A 233 -1.62 -7.44 -5.26
CA GLY A 233 -0.29 -7.28 -4.67
C GLY A 233 0.85 -7.67 -5.62
N GLY A 234 1.74 -8.58 -5.21
CA GLY A 234 2.86 -9.04 -6.04
C GLY A 234 2.47 -9.67 -7.38
N SER A 235 1.24 -10.19 -7.51
CA SER A 235 0.71 -10.70 -8.79
C SER A 235 0.51 -9.59 -9.83
N ASN A 236 0.35 -8.33 -9.42
CA ASN A 236 0.24 -7.17 -10.32
C ASN A 236 1.47 -7.02 -11.22
N ASN A 237 2.64 -7.47 -10.77
CA ASN A 237 3.87 -7.46 -11.58
C ASN A 237 3.71 -8.24 -12.89
N GLY A 238 2.93 -9.31 -12.89
CA GLY A 238 2.61 -10.08 -14.12
C GLY A 238 1.72 -9.29 -15.06
N ILE A 239 0.76 -8.52 -14.52
CA ILE A 239 -0.12 -7.64 -15.32
C ILE A 239 0.72 -6.57 -16.02
N TYR A 240 1.52 -5.83 -15.26
CA TYR A 240 2.36 -4.75 -15.81
C TYR A 240 3.37 -5.27 -16.81
N LYS A 241 3.95 -6.47 -16.57
CA LYS A 241 4.85 -7.11 -17.50
C LYS A 241 4.14 -7.49 -18.81
N SER A 242 2.94 -8.07 -18.74
CA SER A 242 2.17 -8.44 -19.91
C SER A 242 1.80 -7.24 -20.77
N ILE A 243 1.32 -6.16 -20.15
CA ILE A 243 0.97 -4.92 -20.86
C ILE A 243 2.20 -4.31 -21.53
N ARG A 244 3.35 -4.30 -20.87
CA ARG A 244 4.61 -3.79 -21.42
C ARG A 244 5.10 -4.63 -22.61
N ASP A 245 4.98 -5.96 -22.53
CA ASP A 245 5.46 -6.87 -23.56
C ASP A 245 4.52 -6.86 -24.80
N ASN A 246 3.24 -6.50 -24.62
CA ASN A 246 2.20 -6.47 -25.67
C ASN A 246 1.90 -5.06 -26.17
N HIS A 247 2.84 -4.43 -26.86
CA HIS A 247 2.75 -3.04 -27.34
C HIS A 247 1.57 -2.72 -28.27
N PHE A 248 0.83 -3.72 -28.74
CA PHE A 248 -0.29 -3.58 -29.68
C PHE A 248 -1.66 -3.86 -29.05
N ALA A 249 -1.70 -4.25 -27.77
CA ALA A 249 -2.96 -4.49 -27.08
C ALA A 249 -3.66 -3.15 -26.76
N LEU A 250 -4.99 -3.13 -26.97
CA LEU A 250 -5.84 -2.01 -26.55
C LEU A 250 -6.14 -2.04 -25.04
N THR A 251 -5.42 -2.89 -24.30
CA THR A 251 -5.59 -3.07 -22.86
C THR A 251 -4.67 -2.14 -22.10
N MET A 252 -5.25 -1.41 -21.16
CA MET A 252 -4.54 -0.55 -20.23
C MET A 252 -4.68 -1.08 -18.79
N ALA A 253 -3.79 -0.70 -17.90
CA ALA A 253 -3.94 -0.99 -16.49
C ALA A 253 -3.83 0.27 -15.63
N ILE A 254 -4.52 0.25 -14.50
CA ILE A 254 -4.32 1.20 -13.42
C ILE A 254 -3.10 0.74 -12.62
N GLY A 255 -2.19 1.66 -12.28
CA GLY A 255 -1.14 1.38 -11.32
C GLY A 255 -1.70 1.22 -9.91
N MET A 256 -1.08 0.40 -9.06
CA MET A 256 -1.52 0.17 -7.68
C MET A 256 -0.40 0.41 -6.69
N ASP A 257 -0.80 0.92 -5.54
CA ASP A 257 -0.02 1.19 -4.33
C ASP A 257 1.01 2.31 -4.50
N ALA A 258 1.77 2.32 -5.58
CA ALA A 258 2.79 3.31 -5.92
C ALA A 258 2.60 3.86 -7.34
N ASP A 259 3.37 4.90 -7.71
CA ASP A 259 3.42 5.38 -9.09
C ASP A 259 4.04 4.31 -10.00
N CYS A 260 3.18 3.65 -10.78
CA CYS A 260 3.55 2.60 -11.73
C CYS A 260 3.85 3.11 -13.14
N SER A 261 3.94 4.42 -13.37
CA SER A 261 4.17 5.02 -14.70
C SER A 261 5.43 4.49 -15.40
N ALA A 262 6.46 4.11 -14.61
CA ALA A 262 7.69 3.53 -15.13
C ALA A 262 7.52 2.14 -15.80
N HIS A 263 6.42 1.42 -15.51
CA HIS A 263 6.15 0.13 -16.14
C HIS A 263 5.71 0.25 -17.61
N GLY A 264 5.18 1.39 -18.02
CA GLY A 264 4.86 1.63 -19.43
C GLY A 264 3.77 2.67 -19.69
N LYS A 265 3.65 3.03 -20.97
CA LYS A 265 2.71 4.06 -21.43
C LYS A 265 1.24 3.65 -21.32
N SER A 266 0.94 2.36 -21.18
CA SER A 266 -0.42 1.85 -21.00
C SER A 266 -0.89 1.87 -19.53
N ILE A 267 -0.17 2.59 -18.65
CA ILE A 267 -0.58 2.90 -17.29
C ILE A 267 -0.81 4.41 -17.20
N PRO A 268 -2.04 4.90 -17.45
CA PRO A 268 -2.33 6.34 -17.52
C PRO A 268 -2.33 7.03 -16.17
N PHE A 269 -2.63 6.28 -15.11
CA PHE A 269 -2.58 6.75 -13.73
C PHE A 269 -2.40 5.59 -12.76
N SER A 270 -2.05 5.93 -11.54
CA SER A 270 -1.88 4.98 -10.44
C SER A 270 -2.71 5.40 -9.24
N VAL A 271 -3.40 4.45 -8.64
CA VAL A 271 -3.92 4.55 -7.27
C VAL A 271 -2.75 4.37 -6.32
N ILE A 272 -2.46 5.37 -5.52
CA ILE A 272 -1.35 5.34 -4.57
C ILE A 272 -1.87 5.18 -3.14
N ILE A 273 -1.12 4.42 -2.34
CA ILE A 273 -1.36 4.19 -0.92
C ILE A 273 -0.10 4.54 -0.17
N ARG A 274 -0.15 5.58 0.65
CA ARG A 274 1.02 6.18 1.29
C ARG A 274 1.39 5.49 2.61
N THR A 275 1.57 4.17 2.58
CA THR A 275 2.06 3.41 3.75
C THR A 275 3.45 3.85 4.17
N ASP A 276 4.27 4.32 3.22
CA ASP A 276 5.56 4.95 3.46
C ASP A 276 5.44 6.14 4.43
N LYS A 277 4.50 7.02 4.13
CA LYS A 277 4.24 8.22 4.94
C LYS A 277 3.58 7.87 6.28
N LEU A 278 2.61 6.96 6.29
CA LEU A 278 1.93 6.54 7.51
C LEU A 278 2.92 5.99 8.54
N ILE A 279 3.82 5.09 8.13
CA ILE A 279 4.79 4.52 9.05
C ILE A 279 5.78 5.58 9.56
N GLU A 280 6.23 6.51 8.71
CA GLU A 280 7.08 7.63 9.13
C GLU A 280 6.37 8.50 10.18
N ASP A 281 5.09 8.85 9.94
CA ASP A 281 4.30 9.71 10.85
C ASP A 281 4.10 9.03 12.22
N TYR A 282 3.77 7.73 12.24
CA TYR A 282 3.56 6.97 13.49
C TYR A 282 4.86 6.72 14.25
N LEU A 283 5.94 6.41 13.56
CA LEU A 283 7.27 6.29 14.15
C LEU A 283 7.72 7.62 14.78
N THR A 284 7.48 8.73 14.09
CA THR A 284 7.78 10.07 14.61
C THR A 284 6.98 10.36 15.87
N MET A 285 5.66 10.12 15.89
CA MET A 285 4.84 10.30 17.09
C MET A 285 5.34 9.46 18.25
N TRP A 286 5.65 8.18 17.99
CA TRP A 286 6.08 7.28 19.06
C TRP A 286 7.46 7.65 19.62
N VAL A 287 8.43 8.01 18.78
CA VAL A 287 9.77 8.45 19.21
C VAL A 287 9.68 9.74 20.02
N ASP A 288 8.83 10.67 19.63
CA ASP A 288 8.53 11.92 20.38
C ASP A 288 7.85 11.67 21.73
N GLY A 289 7.56 10.43 22.09
CA GLY A 289 6.87 10.09 23.35
C GLY A 289 5.39 10.43 23.36
N LYS A 290 4.79 10.66 22.20
CA LYS A 290 3.35 10.85 22.06
C LYS A 290 2.64 9.50 22.11
N GLU A 291 1.47 9.48 22.74
CA GLU A 291 0.59 8.32 22.71
C GLU A 291 0.05 8.11 21.30
N LEU A 292 0.17 6.88 20.78
CA LEU A 292 -0.42 6.53 19.49
C LEU A 292 -1.95 6.39 19.64
N PRO A 293 -2.74 6.81 18.65
CA PRO A 293 -4.17 6.58 18.62
C PRO A 293 -4.51 5.09 18.77
N SER A 294 -5.52 4.76 19.56
CA SER A 294 -5.96 3.36 19.71
C SER A 294 -6.45 2.75 18.37
N HIS A 295 -7.11 3.58 17.56
CA HIS A 295 -7.52 3.24 16.20
C HIS A 295 -7.55 4.50 15.35
N SER A 296 -7.16 4.38 14.09
CA SER A 296 -7.26 5.45 13.10
C SER A 296 -7.61 4.88 11.74
N SER A 297 -8.46 5.61 11.02
CA SER A 297 -8.83 5.35 9.64
C SER A 297 -8.36 6.50 8.77
N TYR A 298 -7.70 6.20 7.66
CA TYR A 298 -7.13 7.19 6.74
C TYR A 298 -7.49 6.84 5.31
N GLY A 299 -7.83 7.84 4.51
CA GLY A 299 -8.25 7.63 3.14
C GLY A 299 -7.88 8.78 2.21
N LEU A 300 -8.72 8.97 1.21
CA LEU A 300 -8.56 10.00 0.19
C LEU A 300 -8.61 11.42 0.78
N LYS A 301 -9.50 11.64 1.77
CA LYS A 301 -9.64 12.91 2.49
C LYS A 301 -8.37 13.33 3.21
N ASP A 302 -7.65 12.36 3.78
CA ASP A 302 -6.46 12.61 4.59
C ASP A 302 -5.18 12.64 3.75
N GLY A 303 -5.27 12.31 2.45
CA GLY A 303 -4.17 12.28 1.51
C GLY A 303 -3.22 11.10 1.70
N TYR A 304 -3.67 10.03 2.37
CA TYR A 304 -2.93 8.76 2.46
C TYR A 304 -3.32 7.78 1.35
N THR A 305 -4.41 8.04 0.65
CA THR A 305 -4.69 7.47 -0.66
C THR A 305 -4.93 8.60 -1.65
N ASP A 306 -4.53 8.42 -2.90
CA ASP A 306 -4.77 9.40 -3.97
C ASP A 306 -4.55 8.76 -5.36
N ILE A 307 -4.71 9.54 -6.41
CA ILE A 307 -4.38 9.17 -7.79
C ILE A 307 -3.24 10.04 -8.30
N VAL A 308 -2.25 9.40 -8.91
CA VAL A 308 -1.16 10.07 -9.62
C VAL A 308 -1.31 9.81 -11.12
N ILE A 309 -1.41 10.89 -11.90
CA ILE A 309 -1.49 10.82 -13.37
C ILE A 309 -0.08 10.61 -13.94
N SER A 310 0.05 9.63 -14.84
CA SER A 310 1.32 9.31 -15.48
C SER A 310 1.79 10.46 -16.40
N PRO A 311 3.01 10.97 -16.23
CA PRO A 311 3.55 12.00 -17.10
C PRO A 311 3.75 11.52 -18.55
N TYR A 312 3.93 10.22 -18.76
CA TYR A 312 4.13 9.63 -20.09
C TYR A 312 2.83 9.52 -20.89
N PHE A 313 1.69 9.55 -20.22
CA PHE A 313 0.38 9.45 -20.88
C PHE A 313 0.02 10.75 -21.61
N TYR A 314 0.49 11.90 -21.18
CA TYR A 314 0.33 13.17 -21.90
C TYR A 314 0.83 13.09 -23.33
N ASP A 315 1.98 12.43 -23.56
CA ASP A 315 2.57 12.25 -24.90
C ASP A 315 1.74 11.28 -25.77
N MET A 316 1.03 10.33 -25.18
CA MET A 316 0.17 9.37 -25.92
C MET A 316 -1.19 9.95 -26.33
N ASN A 317 -1.79 10.82 -25.53
CA ASN A 317 -3.00 11.55 -25.90
C ASN A 317 -2.87 12.28 -27.26
N MET A 318 -1.65 12.68 -27.62
CA MET A 318 -1.38 13.28 -28.93
C MET A 318 -1.55 12.30 -30.10
N GLN A 319 -1.33 11.00 -29.88
CA GLN A 319 -1.45 9.97 -30.93
C GLN A 319 -2.87 9.39 -31.06
N TRP A 320 -3.69 9.45 -29.98
CA TRP A 320 -5.04 8.93 -29.92
C TRP A 320 -6.14 10.02 -29.97
N LYS A 321 -5.76 11.21 -30.38
CA LYS A 321 -6.60 12.40 -30.47
C LYS A 321 -8.01 12.25 -31.12
N PRO A 322 -8.31 11.28 -31.97
CA PRO A 322 -9.68 11.15 -32.48
C PRO A 322 -10.74 10.78 -31.43
N TYR A 323 -10.31 10.24 -30.27
CA TYR A 323 -11.23 9.78 -29.22
C TYR A 323 -11.31 10.71 -28.01
N TYR A 324 -10.28 11.53 -27.76
CA TYR A 324 -10.25 12.46 -26.62
C TYR A 324 -9.99 13.87 -27.13
N GLU A 325 -11.04 14.62 -27.34
CA GLU A 325 -10.94 16.03 -27.80
C GLU A 325 -10.28 16.95 -26.76
N LYS A 326 -10.04 16.47 -25.53
CA LYS A 326 -9.46 17.25 -24.42
C LYS A 326 -8.02 16.85 -24.15
N GLU A 327 -7.14 17.83 -24.11
CA GLU A 327 -5.69 17.66 -23.84
C GLU A 327 -5.38 17.09 -22.43
N ASN A 328 -6.33 17.20 -21.47
CA ASN A 328 -6.15 16.85 -20.06
C ASN A 328 -7.27 15.95 -19.49
N TYR A 329 -7.82 15.02 -20.30
CA TYR A 329 -8.99 14.24 -19.90
C TYR A 329 -8.85 13.59 -18.51
N TRP A 330 -7.73 12.91 -18.22
CA TRP A 330 -7.51 12.20 -16.96
C TRP A 330 -7.41 13.13 -15.77
N GLU A 331 -6.74 14.26 -15.95
CA GLU A 331 -6.61 15.31 -14.93
C GLU A 331 -7.95 16.02 -14.69
N ASP A 332 -8.67 16.35 -15.76
CA ASP A 332 -10.00 16.95 -15.67
C ASP A 332 -10.99 16.03 -14.95
N ALA A 333 -10.98 14.72 -15.27
CA ALA A 333 -11.81 13.72 -14.60
C ALA A 333 -11.44 13.55 -13.11
N TYR A 334 -10.15 13.52 -12.80
CA TYR A 334 -9.67 13.48 -11.42
C TYR A 334 -10.22 14.64 -10.60
N TYR A 335 -10.08 15.89 -11.05
CA TYR A 335 -10.59 17.04 -10.32
C TYR A 335 -12.11 17.10 -10.26
N LYS A 336 -12.78 16.62 -11.30
CA LYS A 336 -14.25 16.58 -11.36
C LYS A 336 -14.84 15.68 -10.28
N TYR A 337 -14.26 14.49 -10.06
CA TYR A 337 -14.87 13.45 -9.21
C TYR A 337 -14.23 13.32 -7.83
N LYS A 338 -13.12 14.01 -7.54
CA LYS A 338 -12.39 13.83 -6.27
C LYS A 338 -13.22 14.19 -5.05
N GLU A 339 -13.90 15.33 -5.06
CA GLU A 339 -14.72 15.76 -3.91
C GLU A 339 -15.89 14.79 -3.67
N GLU A 340 -16.55 14.33 -4.75
CA GLU A 340 -17.60 13.32 -4.66
C GLU A 340 -17.05 11.99 -4.08
N ALA A 341 -15.89 11.56 -4.52
CA ALA A 341 -15.24 10.34 -4.01
C ALA A 341 -14.94 10.42 -2.51
N ILE A 342 -14.53 11.61 -2.00
CA ILE A 342 -14.33 11.86 -0.57
C ILE A 342 -15.65 11.76 0.20
N GLU A 343 -16.73 12.33 -0.34
CA GLU A 343 -18.05 12.23 0.27
C GLU A 343 -18.53 10.77 0.30
N LYS A 344 -18.37 10.05 -0.80
CA LYS A 344 -18.73 8.62 -0.92
C LYS A 344 -17.93 7.71 0.02
N GLU A 345 -16.64 7.99 0.22
CA GLU A 345 -15.81 7.30 1.21
C GLU A 345 -16.37 7.50 2.62
N SER A 346 -16.70 8.74 2.98
CA SER A 346 -17.27 9.06 4.29
C SER A 346 -18.63 8.38 4.51
N GLU A 347 -19.50 8.36 3.49
CA GLU A 347 -20.78 7.65 3.55
C GLU A 347 -20.61 6.12 3.68
N TYR A 348 -19.56 5.56 3.10
CA TYR A 348 -19.24 4.14 3.18
C TYR A 348 -18.74 3.73 4.56
N GLU A 349 -17.92 4.55 5.20
CA GLU A 349 -17.41 4.34 6.56
C GLU A 349 -18.52 4.35 7.63
N GLU A 350 -19.62 5.08 7.39
CA GLU A 350 -20.75 5.18 8.32
C GLU A 350 -21.71 3.97 8.27
N ARG A 351 -21.54 3.04 7.32
CA ARG A 351 -22.42 1.86 7.14
C ARG A 351 -21.98 0.68 8.02
#